data_9cb272eab9d0212e1bf02d5ee609e364
#
_entry.id   9cb272eab9d0212e1bf02d5ee609e364
#
_cell.length_a   1.000
_cell.length_b   1.000
_cell.length_c   1.000
_cell.angle_alpha   90.00
_cell.angle_beta   90.00
_cell.angle_gamma   90.00
#
_symmetry.space_group_name_H-M   'P 1'
#
loop_
_entity.id
_entity.type
_entity.pdbx_description
1 polymer ?
#
loop_
_entity_poly.entity_id
_entity_poly.type
_entity_poly.pdbx_seq_one_letter_code
_entity_poly.pdbx_strand_id
1 'polypeptide(L)'
;MQRQPLHILPRLFKVLSIFLLLTVQLQGATILIPMDEDQNDHLKAYGITYWALAQGYTGDWLLNYRGGSFAFPDNQSLQLECRIRGVDFEVVSTASYDNILREIASPSVNAEKVKLEKAPRVAVYSPKSKKPWDDAVTLVLTYAEIPYDVLYDDEILDERLLLYDWLHLHHEDFTGQYGRFYASYRNQAWYKEEVTEMEASAHRHGHGKVSQLKLAVVKKISAFMAGGGYMFAMCSATDSYDIALAAQNTDICESMFDGDPMAPNAQSQLDFSKTLAFKDFNLRTNPMEYEYSDIDANFQRQVPQEVDYFSLFNFSAKWDPIPTMLTQCHTRIVKGFMGQTTAFRKSRLKSNVTILAENDAFGEARYIHGKFGLGMWSWYGGHDPEDYRHYVGDPVTELKNHPNSPGYRLILNNVLFPAAEKKEQKT
;
A
#
# COMPACT_ATOMS: atom_id res chain seq x y z
N MET A 1 -26.47 8.06 93.59
CA MET A 1 -26.58 8.52 92.23
C MET A 1 -25.47 7.86 91.42
N GLN A 2 -25.81 6.75 90.76
CA GLN A 2 -24.88 5.97 89.91
C GLN A 2 -25.04 6.47 88.48
N ARG A 3 -23.94 6.89 87.82
CA ARG A 3 -23.91 7.18 86.39
C ARG A 3 -23.48 5.92 85.62
N GLN A 4 -24.32 5.46 84.71
CA GLN A 4 -23.99 4.43 83.75
C GLN A 4 -23.12 4.97 82.64
N PRO A 5 -22.14 4.21 82.09
CA PRO A 5 -21.40 4.59 80.91
C PRO A 5 -22.12 4.20 79.65
N LEU A 6 -22.08 5.11 78.67
CA LEU A 6 -22.64 5.01 77.34
C LEU A 6 -21.80 4.04 76.48
N HIS A 7 -22.36 2.91 76.08
CA HIS A 7 -21.78 2.04 75.07
C HIS A 7 -22.15 2.51 73.66
N ILE A 8 -21.35 3.35 73.04
CA ILE A 8 -21.47 3.67 71.62
C ILE A 8 -20.05 3.57 71.01
N LEU A 9 -19.62 2.36 70.65
CA LEU A 9 -18.55 2.14 69.64
C LEU A 9 -18.35 0.63 69.41
N PRO A 10 -19.15 -0.06 68.58
CA PRO A 10 -18.57 -0.99 67.61
C PRO A 10 -19.29 -1.06 66.26
N ARG A 11 -20.28 -0.19 65.96
CA ARG A 11 -21.03 -0.31 64.69
C ARG A 11 -20.43 0.51 63.53
N LEU A 12 -19.59 1.49 63.79
CA LEU A 12 -18.93 2.29 62.71
C LEU A 12 -17.77 1.56 62.02
N PHE A 13 -17.09 0.62 62.72
CA PHE A 13 -15.95 -0.10 62.12
C PHE A 13 -16.37 -1.20 61.14
N LYS A 14 -17.56 -1.73 61.18
CA LYS A 14 -18.04 -2.77 60.24
C LYS A 14 -18.55 -2.21 58.93
N VAL A 15 -18.95 -0.96 58.85
CA VAL A 15 -19.38 -0.31 57.61
C VAL A 15 -18.22 0.19 56.80
N LEU A 16 -17.11 0.58 57.42
CA LEU A 16 -15.89 1.00 56.74
C LEU A 16 -15.11 -0.13 56.07
N SER A 17 -15.23 -1.35 56.62
CA SER A 17 -14.59 -2.57 56.06
C SER A 17 -15.29 -3.14 54.83
N ILE A 18 -16.57 -2.83 54.60
CA ILE A 18 -17.33 -3.28 53.43
C ILE A 18 -17.16 -2.35 52.24
N PHE A 19 -16.79 -1.09 52.46
CA PHE A 19 -16.48 -0.13 51.37
C PHE A 19 -15.07 -0.30 50.79
N LEU A 20 -14.17 -1.05 51.47
CA LEU A 20 -12.77 -1.23 51.01
C LEU A 20 -12.60 -2.50 50.13
N LEU A 21 -13.68 -3.23 49.85
CA LEU A 21 -13.65 -4.47 49.05
C LEU A 21 -14.30 -4.37 47.68
N LEU A 22 -14.65 -3.14 47.24
CA LEU A 22 -15.21 -2.84 45.91
C LEU A 22 -14.34 -1.91 45.09
N THR A 23 -13.03 -1.91 45.30
CA THR A 23 -12.14 -1.56 44.20
C THR A 23 -12.13 -2.77 43.25
N VAL A 24 -13.15 -2.87 42.41
CA VAL A 24 -13.03 -3.58 41.15
C VAL A 24 -11.83 -2.96 40.50
N GLN A 25 -10.69 -3.65 40.54
CA GLN A 25 -9.61 -3.35 39.61
C GLN A 25 -10.30 -3.44 38.23
N LEU A 26 -10.49 -2.29 37.61
CA LEU A 26 -10.67 -2.24 36.15
C LEU A 26 -9.40 -2.88 35.60
N GLN A 27 -9.41 -4.21 35.51
CA GLN A 27 -8.39 -4.91 34.74
C GLN A 27 -8.55 -4.34 33.33
N GLY A 28 -7.55 -3.62 32.88
CA GLY A 28 -7.52 -3.17 31.50
C GLY A 28 -7.84 -4.38 30.61
N ALA A 29 -8.65 -4.18 29.62
CA ALA A 29 -8.93 -5.18 28.61
C ALA A 29 -8.33 -4.70 27.28
N THR A 30 -8.13 -5.62 26.35
CA THR A 30 -7.62 -5.34 25.03
C THR A 30 -8.63 -5.81 23.99
N ILE A 31 -8.94 -5.00 23.02
CA ILE A 31 -9.65 -5.41 21.82
C ILE A 31 -8.62 -6.04 20.89
N LEU A 32 -8.80 -7.30 20.56
CA LEU A 32 -8.05 -8.04 19.56
C LEU A 32 -8.92 -8.18 18.31
N ILE A 33 -8.44 -7.67 17.17
CA ILE A 33 -9.07 -7.81 15.87
C ILE A 33 -8.30 -8.91 15.12
N PRO A 34 -8.82 -10.13 15.05
CA PRO A 34 -8.17 -11.23 14.35
C PRO A 34 -8.13 -10.95 12.86
N MET A 35 -7.10 -11.45 12.19
CA MET A 35 -6.89 -11.26 10.75
C MET A 35 -6.66 -12.62 10.05
N ASP A 36 -7.01 -13.72 10.70
CA ASP A 36 -7.08 -15.06 10.16
C ASP A 36 -8.43 -15.31 9.44
N GLU A 37 -8.74 -16.55 9.10
CA GLU A 37 -9.95 -16.93 8.38
C GLU A 37 -11.25 -16.68 9.17
N ASP A 38 -11.16 -16.44 10.48
CA ASP A 38 -12.32 -16.13 11.32
C ASP A 38 -12.83 -14.69 11.10
N GLN A 39 -12.06 -13.81 10.43
CA GLN A 39 -12.48 -12.43 10.16
C GLN A 39 -13.49 -12.35 9.03
N ASN A 40 -14.64 -11.74 9.30
CA ASN A 40 -15.69 -11.53 8.29
C ASN A 40 -15.30 -10.50 7.21
N ASP A 41 -14.57 -9.44 7.59
CA ASP A 41 -14.17 -8.37 6.66
C ASP A 41 -12.75 -7.87 6.98
N HIS A 42 -11.77 -8.49 6.32
CA HIS A 42 -10.37 -8.09 6.46
C HIS A 42 -10.13 -6.65 6.01
N LEU A 43 -10.78 -6.20 4.93
CA LEU A 43 -10.51 -4.88 4.38
C LEU A 43 -11.00 -3.77 5.32
N LYS A 44 -12.19 -3.94 5.90
CA LYS A 44 -12.71 -2.99 6.92
C LYS A 44 -11.96 -3.05 8.24
N ALA A 45 -11.33 -4.18 8.58
CA ALA A 45 -10.48 -4.27 9.77
C ALA A 45 -9.27 -3.31 9.69
N TYR A 46 -8.68 -3.09 8.50
CA TYR A 46 -7.69 -2.03 8.29
C TYR A 46 -8.31 -0.64 8.46
N GLY A 47 -9.52 -0.43 7.96
CA GLY A 47 -10.25 0.83 8.13
C GLY A 47 -10.53 1.16 9.60
N ILE A 48 -10.93 0.17 10.40
CA ILE A 48 -11.08 0.29 11.86
C ILE A 48 -9.75 0.64 12.53
N THR A 49 -8.68 -0.04 12.15
CA THR A 49 -7.33 0.22 12.67
C THR A 49 -6.90 1.65 12.34
N TYR A 50 -7.09 2.09 11.09
CA TYR A 50 -6.82 3.46 10.67
C TYR A 50 -7.66 4.47 11.45
N TRP A 51 -8.97 4.23 11.59
CA TRP A 51 -9.88 5.07 12.35
C TRP A 51 -9.42 5.22 13.81
N ALA A 52 -9.07 4.12 14.47
CA ALA A 52 -8.57 4.17 15.85
C ALA A 52 -7.33 5.06 15.98
N LEU A 53 -6.37 4.92 15.06
CA LEU A 53 -5.17 5.76 15.03
C LEU A 53 -5.51 7.24 14.76
N ALA A 54 -6.49 7.52 13.90
CA ALA A 54 -6.96 8.87 13.61
C ALA A 54 -7.66 9.52 14.81
N GLN A 55 -8.29 8.72 15.70
CA GLN A 55 -8.82 9.19 16.98
C GLN A 55 -7.74 9.39 18.07
N GLY A 56 -6.46 9.12 17.75
CA GLY A 56 -5.34 9.24 18.68
C GLY A 56 -5.11 8.03 19.56
N TYR A 57 -5.80 6.90 19.32
CA TYR A 57 -5.45 5.64 19.97
C TYR A 57 -4.15 5.10 19.37
N THR A 58 -3.33 4.48 20.19
CA THR A 58 -2.19 3.69 19.74
C THR A 58 -2.52 2.21 19.88
N GLY A 59 -2.03 1.39 18.97
CA GLY A 59 -2.29 -0.04 18.97
C GLY A 59 -1.04 -0.86 18.68
N ASP A 60 -1.21 -2.16 18.62
CA ASP A 60 -0.17 -3.11 18.25
C ASP A 60 -0.59 -3.86 16.98
N TRP A 61 0.34 -4.01 16.02
CA TRP A 61 0.23 -4.94 14.90
C TRP A 61 1.00 -6.21 15.28
N LEU A 62 0.29 -7.32 15.43
CA LEU A 62 0.85 -8.60 15.84
C LEU A 62 1.21 -9.41 14.58
N LEU A 63 2.41 -9.17 14.05
CA LEU A 63 2.87 -9.80 12.79
C LEU A 63 2.90 -11.32 12.92
N ASN A 64 2.33 -12.01 11.95
CA ASN A 64 2.19 -13.45 11.85
C ASN A 64 1.37 -14.12 12.99
N TYR A 65 0.80 -13.34 13.91
CA TYR A 65 -0.13 -13.87 14.91
C TYR A 65 -1.55 -13.77 14.36
N ARG A 66 -2.23 -14.90 14.22
CA ARG A 66 -3.58 -15.00 13.65
C ARG A 66 -3.75 -14.12 12.39
N GLY A 67 -2.88 -14.34 11.40
CA GLY A 67 -2.92 -13.62 10.12
C GLY A 67 -2.41 -12.17 10.18
N GLY A 68 -1.80 -11.70 11.28
CA GLY A 68 -1.34 -10.32 11.45
C GLY A 68 -2.39 -9.43 12.12
N SER A 69 -2.88 -9.87 13.28
CA SER A 69 -3.95 -9.23 14.07
C SER A 69 -3.59 -7.83 14.55
N PHE A 70 -4.62 -7.02 14.82
CA PHE A 70 -4.46 -5.73 15.48
C PHE A 70 -4.96 -5.79 16.91
N ALA A 71 -4.32 -5.03 17.81
CA ALA A 71 -4.72 -4.97 19.21
C ALA A 71 -4.72 -3.52 19.69
N PHE A 72 -5.77 -3.13 20.43
CA PHE A 72 -5.94 -1.80 21.00
C PHE A 72 -6.43 -1.88 22.45
N PRO A 73 -6.15 -0.87 23.28
CA PRO A 73 -6.81 -0.76 24.57
C PRO A 73 -8.33 -0.76 24.41
N ASP A 74 -9.03 -1.52 25.26
CA ASP A 74 -10.48 -1.63 25.18
C ASP A 74 -11.17 -0.29 25.42
N ASN A 75 -12.09 0.04 24.52
CA ASN A 75 -13.00 1.16 24.66
C ASN A 75 -14.31 0.92 23.90
N GLN A 76 -15.41 1.49 24.42
CA GLN A 76 -16.74 1.29 23.86
C GLN A 76 -16.90 1.84 22.45
N SER A 77 -16.21 2.94 22.12
CA SER A 77 -16.30 3.56 20.79
C SER A 77 -15.69 2.64 19.73
N LEU A 78 -14.53 2.05 19.99
CA LEU A 78 -13.90 1.11 19.07
C LEU A 78 -14.73 -0.18 18.90
N GLN A 79 -15.28 -0.72 19.99
CA GLN A 79 -16.20 -1.86 19.91
C GLN A 79 -17.46 -1.54 19.07
N LEU A 80 -18.00 -0.32 19.22
CA LEU A 80 -19.16 0.12 18.46
C LEU A 80 -18.82 0.23 16.96
N GLU A 81 -17.68 0.83 16.62
CA GLU A 81 -17.22 0.95 15.23
C GLU A 81 -17.00 -0.43 14.58
N CYS A 82 -16.39 -1.39 15.30
CA CYS A 82 -16.26 -2.75 14.81
C CYS A 82 -17.63 -3.36 14.48
N ARG A 83 -18.63 -3.21 15.37
CA ARG A 83 -19.99 -3.75 15.13
C ARG A 83 -20.68 -3.05 13.96
N ILE A 84 -20.57 -1.72 13.84
CA ILE A 84 -21.19 -0.94 12.75
C ILE A 84 -20.63 -1.39 11.40
N ARG A 85 -19.32 -1.63 11.31
CA ARG A 85 -18.65 -1.99 10.07
C ARG A 85 -18.59 -3.50 9.80
N GLY A 86 -19.12 -4.33 10.71
CA GLY A 86 -19.16 -5.78 10.56
C GLY A 86 -17.79 -6.45 10.71
N VAL A 87 -16.88 -5.85 11.49
CA VAL A 87 -15.55 -6.37 11.78
C VAL A 87 -15.58 -7.18 13.06
N ASP A 88 -15.08 -8.42 13.03
CA ASP A 88 -15.00 -9.28 14.20
C ASP A 88 -13.89 -8.83 15.12
N PHE A 89 -14.15 -8.92 16.43
CA PHE A 89 -13.19 -8.60 17.47
C PHE A 89 -13.45 -9.43 18.74
N GLU A 90 -12.42 -9.59 19.53
CA GLU A 90 -12.45 -10.24 20.84
C GLU A 90 -12.05 -9.23 21.91
N VAL A 91 -12.74 -9.25 23.06
CA VAL A 91 -12.29 -8.52 24.25
C VAL A 91 -11.55 -9.49 25.16
N VAL A 92 -10.24 -9.33 25.25
CA VAL A 92 -9.36 -10.20 26.02
C VAL A 92 -8.89 -9.50 27.30
N SER A 93 -8.75 -10.28 28.39
CA SER A 93 -8.21 -9.73 29.64
C SER A 93 -6.73 -9.35 29.48
N THR A 94 -6.22 -8.43 30.33
CA THR A 94 -4.78 -8.10 30.37
C THR A 94 -3.92 -9.36 30.50
N ALA A 95 -4.28 -10.29 31.38
CA ALA A 95 -3.53 -11.53 31.56
C ALA A 95 -3.51 -12.42 30.31
N SER A 96 -4.63 -12.47 29.56
CA SER A 96 -4.69 -13.19 28.29
C SER A 96 -3.83 -12.50 27.23
N TYR A 97 -3.87 -11.18 27.14
CA TYR A 97 -3.03 -10.43 26.21
C TYR A 97 -1.54 -10.53 26.52
N ASP A 98 -1.16 -10.50 27.81
CA ASP A 98 0.23 -10.73 28.24
C ASP A 98 0.72 -12.15 27.89
N ASN A 99 -0.18 -13.15 27.89
CA ASN A 99 0.16 -14.50 27.42
C ASN A 99 0.44 -14.50 25.90
N ILE A 100 -0.40 -13.84 25.12
CA ILE A 100 -0.19 -13.67 23.66
C ILE A 100 1.17 -13.00 23.41
N LEU A 101 1.48 -11.91 24.11
CA LEU A 101 2.75 -11.21 23.95
C LEU A 101 3.96 -12.06 24.33
N ARG A 102 3.84 -12.91 25.37
CA ARG A 102 4.90 -13.86 25.74
C ARG A 102 5.12 -14.94 24.68
N GLU A 103 4.05 -15.45 24.09
CA GLU A 103 4.13 -16.37 22.95
C GLU A 103 4.85 -15.71 21.76
N ILE A 104 4.40 -14.52 21.35
CA ILE A 104 5.00 -13.73 20.26
C ILE A 104 6.48 -13.45 20.54
N ALA A 105 6.85 -13.12 21.77
CA ALA A 105 8.23 -12.83 22.18
C ALA A 105 9.16 -14.07 22.16
N SER A 106 8.60 -15.30 22.12
CA SER A 106 9.39 -16.53 22.10
C SER A 106 10.31 -16.58 20.86
N PRO A 107 11.63 -16.88 21.03
CA PRO A 107 12.55 -16.97 19.92
C PRO A 107 12.18 -18.04 18.87
N SER A 108 11.44 -19.07 19.26
CA SER A 108 11.00 -20.16 18.37
C SER A 108 9.76 -19.83 17.54
N VAL A 109 9.08 -18.72 17.83
CA VAL A 109 7.85 -18.29 17.16
C VAL A 109 8.20 -17.20 16.15
N ASN A 110 7.84 -17.40 14.89
CA ASN A 110 8.01 -16.38 13.84
C ASN A 110 6.89 -15.35 13.90
N ALA A 111 6.83 -14.60 15.00
CA ALA A 111 5.89 -13.49 15.20
C ALA A 111 6.59 -12.33 15.88
N GLU A 112 6.09 -11.10 15.69
CA GLU A 112 6.64 -9.90 16.32
C GLU A 112 5.52 -8.89 16.57
N LYS A 113 5.66 -8.13 17.65
CA LYS A 113 4.80 -6.99 17.94
C LYS A 113 5.39 -5.71 17.38
N VAL A 114 4.64 -4.99 16.58
CA VAL A 114 4.97 -3.67 16.07
C VAL A 114 3.94 -2.67 16.58
N LYS A 115 4.40 -1.60 17.22
CA LYS A 115 3.51 -0.55 17.68
C LYS A 115 3.01 0.29 16.50
N LEU A 116 1.72 0.61 16.49
CA LEU A 116 1.08 1.58 15.59
C LEU A 116 0.85 2.88 16.35
N GLU A 117 1.38 3.99 15.83
CA GLU A 117 1.46 5.25 16.59
C GLU A 117 0.45 6.29 16.13
N LYS A 118 0.26 6.47 14.82
CA LYS A 118 -0.63 7.48 14.25
C LYS A 118 -1.16 7.05 12.88
N ALA A 119 -2.34 7.56 12.50
CA ALA A 119 -2.84 7.40 11.15
C ALA A 119 -1.94 8.13 10.14
N PRO A 120 -1.51 7.48 9.05
CA PRO A 120 -0.74 8.15 8.00
C PRO A 120 -1.63 9.10 7.19
N ARG A 121 -1.05 10.17 6.67
CA ARG A 121 -1.69 11.02 5.68
C ARG A 121 -1.47 10.43 4.30
N VAL A 122 -2.57 10.12 3.62
CA VAL A 122 -2.60 9.36 2.36
C VAL A 122 -2.84 10.30 1.19
N ALA A 123 -1.97 10.24 0.18
CA ALA A 123 -2.15 10.91 -1.09
C ALA A 123 -2.27 9.89 -2.23
N VAL A 124 -3.10 10.19 -3.20
CA VAL A 124 -3.26 9.44 -4.45
C VAL A 124 -2.90 10.35 -5.61
N TYR A 125 -1.96 9.93 -6.44
CA TYR A 125 -1.60 10.66 -7.65
C TYR A 125 -2.56 10.26 -8.78
N SER A 126 -3.43 11.17 -9.16
CA SER A 126 -4.43 10.93 -10.21
C SER A 126 -4.84 12.24 -10.88
N PRO A 127 -5.11 12.25 -12.20
CA PRO A 127 -5.64 13.42 -12.87
C PRO A 127 -7.03 13.80 -12.36
N LYS A 128 -7.38 15.07 -12.48
CA LYS A 128 -8.68 15.60 -12.04
C LYS A 128 -9.82 15.21 -12.99
N SER A 129 -9.50 14.90 -14.24
CA SER A 129 -10.45 14.43 -15.23
C SER A 129 -10.85 12.97 -14.97
N LYS A 130 -12.14 12.65 -15.20
CA LYS A 130 -12.63 11.27 -15.05
C LYS A 130 -12.04 10.39 -16.15
N LYS A 131 -11.38 9.30 -15.76
CA LYS A 131 -10.89 8.27 -16.67
C LYS A 131 -11.96 7.18 -16.91
N PRO A 132 -11.88 6.48 -18.04
CA PRO A 132 -12.81 5.37 -18.37
C PRO A 132 -12.41 4.04 -17.71
N TRP A 133 -11.67 4.10 -16.63
CA TRP A 133 -11.27 2.99 -15.75
C TRP A 133 -11.30 3.43 -14.30
N ASP A 134 -11.31 2.49 -13.39
CA ASP A 134 -11.23 2.69 -11.96
C ASP A 134 -9.80 2.49 -11.44
N ASP A 135 -9.61 2.83 -10.19
CA ASP A 135 -8.36 2.67 -9.46
C ASP A 135 -8.60 1.75 -8.25
N ALA A 136 -8.00 0.56 -8.28
CA ALA A 136 -8.15 -0.45 -7.23
C ALA A 136 -7.80 0.08 -5.84
N VAL A 137 -6.82 0.98 -5.74
CA VAL A 137 -6.42 1.54 -4.44
C VAL A 137 -7.47 2.52 -3.92
N THR A 138 -7.99 3.41 -4.76
CA THR A 138 -9.07 4.32 -4.34
C THR A 138 -10.35 3.57 -4.00
N LEU A 139 -10.63 2.46 -4.70
CA LEU A 139 -11.75 1.57 -4.36
C LEU A 139 -11.59 0.99 -2.95
N VAL A 140 -10.43 0.43 -2.62
CA VAL A 140 -10.22 -0.17 -1.30
C VAL A 140 -10.11 0.88 -0.19
N LEU A 141 -9.53 2.03 -0.44
CA LEU A 141 -9.51 3.13 0.52
C LEU A 141 -10.95 3.60 0.84
N THR A 142 -11.78 3.74 -0.19
CA THR A 142 -13.19 4.11 -0.04
C THR A 142 -13.99 3.03 0.71
N TYR A 143 -13.80 1.76 0.35
CA TYR A 143 -14.48 0.64 1.01
C TYR A 143 -14.08 0.50 2.48
N ALA A 144 -12.80 0.63 2.78
CA ALA A 144 -12.25 0.60 4.14
C ALA A 144 -12.50 1.91 4.92
N GLU A 145 -13.06 2.93 4.29
CA GLU A 145 -13.31 4.25 4.86
C GLU A 145 -12.03 4.95 5.36
N ILE A 146 -10.96 4.80 4.59
CA ILE A 146 -9.67 5.47 4.83
C ILE A 146 -9.63 6.75 3.99
N PRO A 147 -9.55 7.94 4.58
CA PRO A 147 -9.51 9.19 3.84
C PRO A 147 -8.20 9.36 3.07
N TYR A 148 -8.28 9.96 1.89
CA TYR A 148 -7.14 10.32 1.07
C TYR A 148 -7.38 11.62 0.31
N ASP A 149 -6.29 12.27 -0.08
CA ASP A 149 -6.33 13.46 -0.93
C ASP A 149 -5.75 13.12 -2.31
N VAL A 150 -6.34 13.73 -3.35
CA VAL A 150 -5.86 13.58 -4.73
C VAL A 150 -4.87 14.68 -5.03
N LEU A 151 -3.67 14.30 -5.47
CA LEU A 151 -2.64 15.18 -5.99
C LEU A 151 -2.37 14.82 -7.45
N TYR A 152 -1.96 15.81 -8.24
CA TYR A 152 -1.49 15.57 -9.60
C TYR A 152 -0.23 16.41 -9.89
N ASP A 153 0.15 16.58 -11.16
CA ASP A 153 1.39 17.24 -11.55
C ASP A 153 1.60 18.60 -10.85
N ASP A 154 0.57 19.44 -10.85
CA ASP A 154 0.64 20.79 -10.27
C ASP A 154 0.95 20.71 -8.76
N GLU A 155 0.20 19.89 -8.01
CA GLU A 155 0.36 19.75 -6.57
C GLU A 155 1.71 19.11 -6.18
N ILE A 156 2.21 18.17 -6.99
CA ILE A 156 3.53 17.55 -6.77
C ILE A 156 4.65 18.56 -6.99
N LEU A 157 4.58 19.35 -8.07
CA LEU A 157 5.58 20.36 -8.40
C LEU A 157 5.57 21.53 -7.41
N ASP A 158 4.40 21.87 -6.85
CA ASP A 158 4.21 22.84 -5.77
C ASP A 158 4.60 22.31 -4.38
N GLU A 159 5.25 21.15 -4.31
CA GLU A 159 5.76 20.53 -3.06
C GLU A 159 4.68 20.13 -2.05
N ARG A 160 3.40 20.07 -2.44
CA ARG A 160 2.29 19.69 -1.53
C ARG A 160 2.41 18.24 -1.04
N LEU A 161 3.14 17.38 -1.77
CA LEU A 161 3.42 16.00 -1.38
C LEU A 161 4.17 15.91 -0.04
N LEU A 162 4.94 16.91 0.35
CA LEU A 162 5.65 16.95 1.64
C LEU A 162 4.71 16.96 2.87
N LEU A 163 3.42 17.20 2.65
CA LEU A 163 2.39 17.16 3.70
C LEU A 163 1.91 15.73 4.01
N TYR A 164 2.32 14.73 3.26
CA TYR A 164 1.80 13.36 3.34
C TYR A 164 2.87 12.38 3.81
N ASP A 165 2.41 11.21 4.29
CA ASP A 165 3.29 10.13 4.73
C ASP A 165 3.38 9.02 3.65
N TRP A 166 2.35 8.89 2.80
CA TRP A 166 2.21 7.85 1.81
C TRP A 166 1.62 8.38 0.49
N LEU A 167 2.17 7.92 -0.63
CA LEU A 167 1.74 8.26 -1.98
C LEU A 167 1.45 7.00 -2.78
N HIS A 168 0.29 6.98 -3.44
CA HIS A 168 -0.08 5.96 -4.42
C HIS A 168 0.06 6.46 -5.86
N LEU A 169 0.64 5.61 -6.70
CA LEU A 169 0.69 5.75 -8.15
C LEU A 169 0.09 4.49 -8.78
N HIS A 170 -0.81 4.62 -9.78
CA HIS A 170 -1.42 3.42 -10.37
C HIS A 170 -1.07 3.28 -11.86
N HIS A 171 -1.95 3.72 -12.71
CA HIS A 171 -1.87 3.55 -14.16
C HIS A 171 -1.32 4.78 -14.89
N GLU A 172 -0.57 5.61 -14.20
CA GLU A 172 0.00 6.82 -14.77
C GLU A 172 1.27 6.50 -15.58
N ASP A 173 1.43 7.26 -16.66
CA ASP A 173 2.60 7.21 -17.52
C ASP A 173 3.57 8.33 -17.17
N PHE A 174 4.76 7.98 -16.75
CA PHE A 174 5.83 8.93 -16.48
C PHE A 174 6.81 9.12 -17.65
N THR A 175 6.57 8.45 -18.79
CA THR A 175 7.44 8.53 -19.97
C THR A 175 7.04 9.64 -20.96
N GLY A 176 5.80 10.12 -20.88
CA GLY A 176 5.23 11.08 -21.83
C GLY A 176 4.65 10.44 -23.09
N GLN A 177 4.37 9.14 -23.07
CA GLN A 177 3.78 8.38 -24.19
C GLN A 177 2.27 8.14 -24.01
N TYR A 178 1.62 8.91 -23.13
CA TYR A 178 0.17 8.89 -22.86
C TYR A 178 -0.38 7.48 -22.62
N GLY A 179 0.25 6.73 -21.71
CA GLY A 179 -0.14 5.38 -21.36
C GLY A 179 0.04 4.35 -22.48
N ARG A 180 0.69 4.71 -23.59
CA ARG A 180 0.80 3.91 -24.83
C ARG A 180 -0.55 3.46 -25.38
N PHE A 181 -1.56 4.28 -25.15
CA PHE A 181 -2.93 4.05 -25.64
C PHE A 181 -3.13 4.47 -27.11
N TYR A 182 -2.11 5.03 -27.77
CA TYR A 182 -2.20 5.55 -29.12
C TYR A 182 -2.80 4.57 -30.12
N ALA A 183 -2.34 3.33 -30.14
CA ALA A 183 -2.79 2.32 -31.11
C ALA A 183 -4.31 2.13 -31.09
N SER A 184 -4.89 1.98 -29.90
CA SER A 184 -6.30 1.61 -29.70
C SER A 184 -7.21 2.81 -29.49
N TYR A 185 -6.71 3.93 -28.93
CA TYR A 185 -7.57 4.98 -28.36
C TYR A 185 -7.32 6.39 -28.92
N ARG A 186 -6.35 6.62 -29.86
CA ARG A 186 -6.03 7.95 -30.39
C ARG A 186 -7.22 8.74 -30.96
N ASN A 187 -8.30 8.09 -31.32
CA ASN A 187 -9.52 8.71 -31.84
C ASN A 187 -10.59 8.97 -30.78
N GLN A 188 -10.44 8.40 -29.57
CA GLN A 188 -11.38 8.56 -28.47
C GLN A 188 -11.30 9.98 -27.88
N ALA A 189 -12.43 10.50 -27.43
CA ALA A 189 -12.51 11.85 -26.88
C ALA A 189 -11.64 11.99 -25.63
N TRP A 190 -11.75 11.05 -24.71
CA TRP A 190 -10.98 11.06 -23.46
C TRP A 190 -9.46 11.06 -23.69
N TYR A 191 -8.95 10.32 -24.71
CA TYR A 191 -7.52 10.29 -25.02
C TYR A 191 -7.02 11.65 -25.55
N LYS A 192 -7.80 12.28 -26.45
CA LYS A 192 -7.45 13.61 -26.98
C LYS A 192 -7.50 14.69 -25.90
N GLU A 193 -8.44 14.58 -24.99
CA GLU A 193 -8.58 15.47 -23.85
C GLU A 193 -7.38 15.33 -22.90
N GLU A 194 -6.96 14.10 -22.61
CA GLU A 194 -5.78 13.79 -21.82
C GLU A 194 -4.50 14.37 -22.44
N VAL A 195 -4.26 14.15 -23.73
CA VAL A 195 -3.10 14.73 -24.44
C VAL A 195 -3.10 16.24 -24.28
N THR A 196 -4.25 16.89 -24.57
CA THR A 196 -4.38 18.36 -24.47
C THR A 196 -4.12 18.87 -23.05
N GLU A 197 -4.65 18.21 -22.03
CA GLU A 197 -4.45 18.59 -20.63
C GLU A 197 -2.98 18.45 -20.19
N MET A 198 -2.33 17.33 -20.56
CA MET A 198 -0.93 17.10 -20.23
C MET A 198 0.01 18.06 -20.93
N GLU A 199 -0.20 18.36 -22.23
CA GLU A 199 0.56 19.37 -22.95
C GLU A 199 0.39 20.76 -22.33
N ALA A 200 -0.85 21.14 -22.00
CA ALA A 200 -1.13 22.41 -21.33
C ALA A 200 -0.44 22.49 -19.96
N SER A 201 -0.42 21.39 -19.20
CA SER A 201 0.29 21.30 -17.92
C SER A 201 1.80 21.45 -18.12
N ALA A 202 2.39 20.77 -19.11
CA ALA A 202 3.81 20.91 -19.42
C ALA A 202 4.18 22.36 -19.71
N HIS A 203 3.41 23.04 -20.54
CA HIS A 203 3.62 24.45 -20.86
C HIS A 203 3.48 25.39 -19.66
N ARG A 204 2.48 25.16 -18.78
CA ARG A 204 2.31 25.96 -17.55
C ARG A 204 3.53 25.89 -16.65
N HIS A 205 4.19 24.72 -16.59
CA HIS A 205 5.39 24.49 -15.78
C HIS A 205 6.71 24.76 -16.53
N GLY A 206 6.64 25.38 -17.72
CA GLY A 206 7.83 25.78 -18.48
C GLY A 206 8.54 24.63 -19.19
N HIS A 207 7.88 23.51 -19.40
CA HIS A 207 8.41 22.37 -20.16
C HIS A 207 7.90 22.39 -21.61
N GLY A 208 8.78 22.03 -22.53
CA GLY A 208 8.43 21.93 -23.96
C GLY A 208 7.73 20.61 -24.32
N LYS A 209 7.88 19.59 -23.49
CA LYS A 209 7.37 18.23 -23.70
C LYS A 209 6.75 17.65 -22.43
N VAL A 210 5.76 16.79 -22.59
CA VAL A 210 5.14 16.04 -21.45
C VAL A 210 6.15 15.14 -20.75
N SER A 211 7.06 14.50 -21.48
CA SER A 211 8.13 13.69 -20.90
C SER A 211 9.03 14.48 -19.93
N GLN A 212 9.29 15.75 -20.22
CA GLN A 212 10.06 16.63 -19.32
C GLN A 212 9.28 16.99 -18.06
N LEU A 213 7.99 17.29 -18.18
CA LEU A 213 7.09 17.51 -17.05
C LEU A 213 7.07 16.28 -16.14
N LYS A 214 6.82 15.10 -16.72
CA LYS A 214 6.73 13.85 -15.97
C LYS A 214 8.04 13.49 -15.28
N LEU A 215 9.18 13.74 -15.92
CA LEU A 215 10.48 13.59 -15.28
C LEU A 215 10.67 14.55 -14.09
N ALA A 216 10.18 15.78 -14.18
CA ALA A 216 10.22 16.73 -13.07
C ALA A 216 9.36 16.22 -11.88
N VAL A 217 8.17 15.68 -12.16
CA VAL A 217 7.28 15.05 -11.18
C VAL A 217 7.97 13.86 -10.52
N VAL A 218 8.54 12.94 -11.30
CA VAL A 218 9.28 11.76 -10.80
C VAL A 218 10.42 12.18 -9.88
N LYS A 219 11.16 13.24 -10.22
CA LYS A 219 12.25 13.77 -9.36
C LYS A 219 11.72 14.32 -8.03
N LYS A 220 10.56 14.99 -8.02
CA LYS A 220 9.92 15.47 -6.78
C LYS A 220 9.45 14.30 -5.91
N ILE A 221 8.83 13.27 -6.51
CA ILE A 221 8.44 12.05 -5.79
C ILE A 221 9.68 11.31 -5.24
N SER A 222 10.78 11.24 -6.02
CA SER A 222 12.05 10.69 -5.53
C SER A 222 12.61 11.46 -4.34
N ALA A 223 12.53 12.80 -4.35
CA ALA A 223 12.95 13.64 -3.23
C ALA A 223 12.07 13.41 -1.98
N PHE A 224 10.76 13.23 -2.15
CA PHE A 224 9.84 12.86 -1.07
C PHE A 224 10.26 11.54 -0.41
N MET A 225 10.53 10.49 -1.19
CA MET A 225 11.04 9.23 -0.68
C MET A 225 12.39 9.38 0.01
N ALA A 226 13.32 10.13 -0.61
CA ALA A 226 14.62 10.38 -0.01
C ALA A 226 14.51 11.04 1.38
N GLY A 227 13.50 11.88 1.59
CA GLY A 227 13.17 12.52 2.86
C GLY A 227 12.44 11.65 3.89
N GLY A 228 12.05 10.42 3.53
CA GLY A 228 11.38 9.48 4.45
C GLY A 228 9.93 9.13 4.07
N GLY A 229 9.42 9.60 2.95
CA GLY A 229 8.10 9.25 2.45
C GLY A 229 8.01 7.83 1.90
N TYR A 230 6.79 7.32 1.76
CA TYR A 230 6.50 5.98 1.25
C TYR A 230 5.75 6.08 -0.06
N MET A 231 6.23 5.37 -1.10
CA MET A 231 5.57 5.28 -2.39
C MET A 231 5.10 3.86 -2.65
N PHE A 232 3.83 3.72 -3.01
CA PHE A 232 3.25 2.48 -3.50
C PHE A 232 2.80 2.67 -4.95
N ALA A 233 3.23 1.81 -5.85
CA ALA A 233 2.81 1.87 -7.24
C ALA A 233 2.26 0.54 -7.73
N MET A 234 1.29 0.61 -8.64
CA MET A 234 0.71 -0.53 -9.34
C MET A 234 0.72 -0.30 -10.86
N CYS A 235 0.50 -1.37 -11.59
CA CYS A 235 0.32 -1.33 -13.04
C CYS A 235 1.46 -0.58 -13.76
N SER A 236 1.14 0.20 -14.79
CA SER A 236 2.11 0.95 -15.61
C SER A 236 2.88 2.04 -14.86
N ALA A 237 2.39 2.49 -13.72
CA ALA A 237 3.14 3.45 -12.91
C ALA A 237 4.46 2.88 -12.35
N THR A 238 4.62 1.56 -12.33
CA THR A 238 5.82 0.88 -11.81
C THR A 238 7.00 0.99 -12.77
N ASP A 239 6.89 0.45 -13.97
CA ASP A 239 7.97 0.43 -14.96
C ASP A 239 8.15 1.79 -15.64
N SER A 240 7.07 2.53 -15.95
CA SER A 240 7.16 3.85 -16.54
C SER A 240 7.94 4.84 -15.66
N TYR A 241 7.82 4.72 -14.33
CA TYR A 241 8.60 5.52 -13.37
C TYR A 241 10.10 5.31 -13.53
N ASP A 242 10.55 4.07 -13.55
CA ASP A 242 11.97 3.74 -13.71
C ASP A 242 12.47 4.04 -15.13
N ILE A 243 11.63 3.85 -16.15
CA ILE A 243 11.96 4.22 -17.52
C ILE A 243 12.19 5.73 -17.62
N ALA A 244 11.35 6.57 -17.02
CA ALA A 244 11.54 8.01 -16.98
C ALA A 244 12.87 8.39 -16.31
N LEU A 245 13.24 7.74 -15.21
CA LEU A 245 14.52 7.96 -14.55
C LEU A 245 15.71 7.53 -15.42
N ALA A 246 15.62 6.37 -16.09
CA ALA A 246 16.68 5.90 -16.97
C ALA A 246 16.86 6.80 -18.20
N ALA A 247 15.77 7.32 -18.72
CA ALA A 247 15.74 8.16 -19.93
C ALA A 247 15.94 9.66 -19.66
N GLN A 248 16.33 10.06 -18.44
CA GLN A 248 16.40 11.49 -18.08
C GLN A 248 17.26 12.39 -18.98
N ASN A 249 18.18 11.80 -19.75
CA ASN A 249 19.11 12.51 -20.64
C ASN A 249 18.90 12.17 -22.12
N THR A 250 17.87 11.41 -22.46
CA THR A 250 17.57 11.01 -23.83
C THR A 250 16.08 11.01 -24.10
N ASP A 251 15.71 11.35 -25.32
CA ASP A 251 14.34 11.29 -25.77
C ASP A 251 13.99 9.89 -26.24
N ILE A 252 12.95 9.31 -25.64
CA ILE A 252 12.43 7.97 -25.96
C ILE A 252 11.04 8.01 -26.59
N CYS A 253 10.48 9.21 -26.82
CA CYS A 253 9.17 9.40 -27.43
C CYS A 253 9.26 9.42 -28.94
N GLU A 254 8.38 8.69 -29.61
CA GLU A 254 8.19 8.78 -31.05
C GLU A 254 7.34 10.00 -31.41
N SER A 255 7.52 10.52 -32.64
CA SER A 255 6.92 11.79 -33.09
C SER A 255 5.39 11.89 -32.99
N MET A 256 4.67 10.78 -32.88
CA MET A 256 3.22 10.83 -32.64
C MET A 256 2.87 11.21 -31.21
N PHE A 257 3.82 11.16 -30.28
CA PHE A 257 3.61 11.53 -28.88
C PHE A 257 3.97 12.99 -28.60
N ASP A 258 5.05 13.53 -29.22
CA ASP A 258 5.58 14.85 -28.85
C ASP A 258 6.03 15.71 -30.03
N GLY A 259 5.85 15.23 -31.27
CA GLY A 259 6.05 16.00 -32.50
C GLY A 259 7.42 15.87 -33.13
N ASP A 260 8.44 15.32 -32.47
CA ASP A 260 9.75 15.04 -33.03
C ASP A 260 10.18 13.56 -32.84
N PRO A 261 11.13 13.06 -33.63
CA PRO A 261 11.52 11.66 -33.56
C PRO A 261 12.31 11.35 -32.30
N MET A 262 12.16 10.13 -31.79
CA MET A 262 12.99 9.59 -30.71
C MET A 262 14.49 9.78 -31.02
N ALA A 263 15.29 10.00 -29.97
CA ALA A 263 16.73 10.18 -30.12
C ALA A 263 17.38 8.96 -30.77
N PRO A 264 18.29 9.14 -31.75
CA PRO A 264 19.07 8.04 -32.30
C PRO A 264 19.81 7.29 -31.19
N ASN A 265 19.72 5.97 -31.19
CA ASN A 265 20.36 5.12 -30.19
C ASN A 265 19.88 5.35 -28.73
N ALA A 266 18.64 5.81 -28.51
CA ALA A 266 18.07 6.07 -27.19
C ALA A 266 18.29 4.90 -26.20
N GLN A 267 18.13 3.66 -26.67
CA GLN A 267 18.37 2.46 -25.85
C GLN A 267 19.76 2.46 -25.22
N SER A 268 20.81 2.82 -25.94
CA SER A 268 22.19 2.83 -25.44
C SER A 268 22.52 4.02 -24.53
N GLN A 269 21.62 5.00 -24.46
CA GLN A 269 21.75 6.21 -23.65
C GLN A 269 21.01 6.11 -22.30
N LEU A 270 20.33 5.00 -22.06
CA LEU A 270 19.64 4.78 -20.78
C LEU A 270 20.65 4.66 -19.63
N ASP A 271 20.41 5.39 -18.55
CA ASP A 271 21.21 5.34 -17.32
C ASP A 271 20.52 4.52 -16.25
N PHE A 272 20.75 3.23 -16.23
CA PHE A 272 20.18 2.32 -15.22
C PHE A 272 20.68 2.59 -13.78
N SER A 273 21.71 3.42 -13.58
CA SER A 273 22.12 3.82 -12.23
C SER A 273 21.08 4.68 -11.53
N LYS A 274 20.19 5.32 -12.27
CA LYS A 274 19.14 6.23 -11.78
C LYS A 274 17.86 5.51 -11.38
N THR A 275 17.61 4.31 -11.90
CA THR A 275 16.38 3.54 -11.62
C THR A 275 16.34 3.02 -10.20
N LEU A 276 15.14 2.80 -9.68
CA LEU A 276 14.92 2.22 -8.35
C LEU A 276 15.06 0.69 -8.36
N ALA A 277 14.31 0.03 -9.25
CA ALA A 277 14.12 -1.41 -9.24
C ALA A 277 14.77 -2.14 -10.42
N PHE A 278 14.77 -1.53 -11.62
CA PHE A 278 15.09 -2.26 -12.85
C PHE A 278 16.43 -1.88 -13.48
N LYS A 279 17.00 -2.82 -14.21
CA LYS A 279 18.25 -2.65 -14.95
C LYS A 279 18.23 -3.42 -16.27
N ASP A 280 19.06 -3.02 -17.20
CA ASP A 280 19.35 -3.75 -18.45
C ASP A 280 18.10 -4.10 -19.26
N PHE A 281 17.02 -3.33 -19.11
CA PHE A 281 15.80 -3.54 -19.86
C PHE A 281 15.89 -2.95 -21.27
N ASN A 282 15.12 -3.51 -22.20
CA ASN A 282 14.99 -3.04 -23.56
C ASN A 282 13.66 -2.31 -23.75
N LEU A 283 13.70 -1.08 -24.27
CA LEU A 283 12.51 -0.32 -24.61
C LEU A 283 11.74 -0.99 -25.76
N ARG A 284 10.40 -0.87 -25.70
CA ARG A 284 9.52 -1.10 -26.83
C ARG A 284 9.35 0.21 -27.58
N THR A 285 10.01 0.33 -28.74
CA THR A 285 10.00 1.57 -29.52
C THR A 285 8.83 1.67 -30.49
N ASN A 286 8.20 0.53 -30.84
CA ASN A 286 7.02 0.55 -31.70
C ASN A 286 5.81 1.16 -30.96
N PRO A 287 5.29 2.33 -31.37
CA PRO A 287 4.19 3.02 -30.69
C PRO A 287 2.84 2.30 -30.79
N MET A 288 2.77 1.25 -31.62
CA MET A 288 1.58 0.39 -31.74
C MET A 288 1.59 -0.76 -30.71
N GLU A 289 2.67 -0.92 -29.96
CA GLU A 289 2.74 -1.86 -28.83
C GLU A 289 2.24 -1.18 -27.55
N TYR A 290 1.67 -1.97 -26.63
CA TYR A 290 1.06 -1.47 -25.40
C TYR A 290 2.06 -1.41 -24.24
N GLU A 291 3.03 -2.32 -24.23
CA GLU A 291 4.08 -2.38 -23.20
C GLU A 291 5.18 -1.33 -23.45
N TYR A 292 5.77 -0.82 -22.37
CA TYR A 292 6.88 0.16 -22.43
C TYR A 292 8.24 -0.48 -22.70
N SER A 293 8.45 -1.69 -22.13
CA SER A 293 9.74 -2.37 -22.18
C SER A 293 9.59 -3.88 -21.94
N ASP A 294 10.71 -4.57 -21.88
CA ASP A 294 10.76 -5.98 -21.49
C ASP A 294 10.92 -6.20 -19.96
N ILE A 295 10.71 -5.17 -19.15
CA ILE A 295 10.48 -5.32 -17.71
C ILE A 295 9.21 -6.13 -17.50
N ASP A 296 8.15 -5.74 -18.18
CA ASP A 296 6.86 -6.41 -18.10
C ASP A 296 6.89 -7.79 -18.73
N ALA A 297 6.28 -8.74 -18.05
CA ALA A 297 6.13 -10.10 -18.52
C ALA A 297 5.00 -10.28 -19.55
N ASN A 298 4.07 -9.32 -19.68
CA ASN A 298 2.81 -9.43 -20.43
C ASN A 298 2.99 -9.84 -21.88
N PHE A 299 3.91 -9.24 -22.62
CA PHE A 299 4.06 -9.43 -24.05
C PHE A 299 4.15 -10.91 -24.49
N GLN A 300 4.68 -11.78 -23.63
CA GLN A 300 4.84 -13.21 -23.89
C GLN A 300 4.06 -14.09 -22.91
N ARG A 301 3.26 -13.49 -22.05
CA ARG A 301 2.57 -14.19 -20.98
C ARG A 301 1.35 -14.92 -21.51
N GLN A 302 1.37 -16.24 -21.41
CA GLN A 302 0.26 -17.12 -21.81
C GLN A 302 -0.14 -18.01 -20.63
N VAL A 303 -0.49 -17.38 -19.51
CA VAL A 303 -0.95 -18.08 -18.31
C VAL A 303 -2.47 -18.08 -18.29
N PRO A 304 -3.13 -19.26 -18.29
CA PRO A 304 -4.57 -19.31 -18.09
C PRO A 304 -4.97 -18.77 -16.71
N GLN A 305 -6.09 -18.07 -16.65
CA GLN A 305 -6.59 -17.43 -15.41
C GLN A 305 -6.71 -18.44 -14.26
N GLU A 306 -7.13 -19.67 -14.56
CA GLU A 306 -7.42 -20.71 -13.57
C GLU A 306 -6.18 -21.22 -12.85
N VAL A 307 -4.98 -20.97 -13.42
CA VAL A 307 -3.68 -21.39 -12.85
C VAL A 307 -2.76 -20.23 -12.58
N ASP A 308 -3.23 -18.99 -12.75
CA ASP A 308 -2.45 -17.79 -12.43
C ASP A 308 -2.56 -17.49 -10.95
N TYR A 309 -1.55 -17.90 -10.20
CA TYR A 309 -1.37 -17.64 -8.78
C TYR A 309 0.07 -17.21 -8.52
N PHE A 310 0.28 -16.46 -7.46
CA PHE A 310 1.60 -16.13 -6.96
C PHE A 310 1.70 -16.40 -5.46
N SER A 311 2.93 -16.60 -4.99
CA SER A 311 3.21 -16.95 -3.60
C SER A 311 3.88 -15.80 -2.88
N LEU A 312 3.42 -15.49 -1.68
CA LEU A 312 4.08 -14.57 -0.75
C LEU A 312 5.28 -15.26 -0.10
N PHE A 313 6.41 -14.57 -0.01
CA PHE A 313 7.57 -15.04 0.75
C PHE A 313 7.29 -15.07 2.25
N ASN A 314 7.89 -16.02 2.96
CA ASN A 314 7.80 -16.12 4.41
C ASN A 314 9.01 -15.44 5.06
N PHE A 315 8.87 -14.17 5.36
CA PHE A 315 9.90 -13.42 6.04
C PHE A 315 9.90 -13.68 7.55
N SER A 316 11.03 -13.45 8.18
CA SER A 316 11.13 -13.48 9.63
C SER A 316 10.58 -12.19 10.23
N ALA A 317 9.48 -12.29 10.99
CA ALA A 317 8.92 -11.12 11.67
C ALA A 317 9.93 -10.48 12.64
N LYS A 318 10.88 -11.26 13.17
CA LYS A 318 11.91 -10.80 14.11
C LYS A 318 13.10 -10.12 13.45
N TRP A 319 13.48 -10.57 12.25
CA TRP A 319 14.69 -10.10 11.54
C TRP A 319 14.35 -9.19 10.37
N ASP A 320 13.23 -9.46 9.70
CA ASP A 320 12.76 -8.77 8.52
C ASP A 320 11.37 -8.14 8.74
N PRO A 321 11.18 -7.27 9.75
CA PRO A 321 9.86 -6.76 10.08
C PRO A 321 9.21 -5.99 8.94
N ILE A 322 9.97 -5.27 8.13
CA ILE A 322 9.44 -4.49 7.02
C ILE A 322 8.79 -5.37 5.95
N PRO A 323 9.50 -6.32 5.29
CA PRO A 323 8.86 -7.20 4.31
C PRO A 323 7.77 -8.06 4.95
N THR A 324 7.90 -8.42 6.24
CA THR A 324 6.84 -9.15 6.96
C THR A 324 5.56 -8.33 7.08
N MET A 325 5.62 -7.03 7.43
CA MET A 325 4.44 -6.15 7.45
C MET A 325 3.78 -6.06 6.07
N LEU A 326 4.58 -5.89 5.02
CA LEU A 326 4.08 -5.76 3.65
C LEU A 326 3.42 -7.05 3.12
N THR A 327 3.80 -8.22 3.65
CA THR A 327 3.28 -9.53 3.24
C THR A 327 2.28 -10.16 4.22
N GLN A 328 1.77 -9.41 5.20
CA GLN A 328 0.73 -9.93 6.11
C GLN A 328 -0.51 -10.32 5.32
N CYS A 329 -0.91 -11.59 5.44
CA CYS A 329 -2.10 -12.12 4.79
C CYS A 329 -2.58 -13.38 5.52
N HIS A 330 -3.89 -13.67 5.44
CA HIS A 330 -4.49 -14.91 5.95
C HIS A 330 -4.17 -16.11 5.03
N THR A 331 -3.74 -15.85 3.79
CA THR A 331 -3.27 -16.87 2.85
C THR A 331 -1.94 -16.49 2.25
N ARG A 332 -1.14 -17.49 1.89
CA ARG A 332 0.16 -17.28 1.23
C ARG A 332 0.09 -17.38 -0.28
N ILE A 333 -0.96 -17.97 -0.80
CA ILE A 333 -1.21 -18.13 -2.24
C ILE A 333 -2.28 -17.11 -2.61
N VAL A 334 -1.95 -16.23 -3.51
CA VAL A 334 -2.82 -15.15 -3.97
C VAL A 334 -3.14 -15.38 -5.45
N LYS A 335 -4.41 -15.20 -5.81
CA LYS A 335 -4.85 -15.29 -7.20
C LYS A 335 -4.19 -14.19 -8.02
N GLY A 336 -3.71 -14.54 -9.21
CA GLY A 336 -3.12 -13.60 -10.15
C GLY A 336 -4.17 -12.70 -10.80
N PHE A 337 -3.73 -11.56 -11.26
CA PHE A 337 -4.52 -10.59 -12.02
C PHE A 337 -3.59 -9.84 -12.97
N MET A 338 -4.15 -9.33 -14.05
CA MET A 338 -3.39 -8.64 -15.09
C MET A 338 -3.52 -7.12 -14.98
N GLY A 339 -2.70 -6.43 -15.73
CA GLY A 339 -2.71 -5.01 -15.95
C GLY A 339 -1.82 -4.67 -17.11
N GLN A 340 -1.60 -3.40 -17.41
CA GLN A 340 -0.63 -3.01 -18.43
C GLN A 340 0.77 -3.54 -18.07
N THR A 341 1.16 -3.43 -16.79
CA THR A 341 2.33 -4.13 -16.24
C THR A 341 1.83 -5.17 -15.25
N THR A 342 1.76 -6.42 -15.69
CA THR A 342 1.21 -7.53 -14.89
C THR A 342 2.24 -8.09 -13.90
N ALA A 343 3.48 -8.23 -14.33
CA ALA A 343 4.53 -8.86 -13.54
C ALA A 343 5.92 -8.39 -14.02
N PHE A 344 6.89 -8.46 -13.14
CA PHE A 344 8.25 -8.02 -13.41
C PHE A 344 9.15 -9.21 -13.72
N ARG A 345 9.88 -9.17 -14.83
CA ARG A 345 10.90 -10.20 -15.14
C ARG A 345 12.02 -10.16 -14.09
N LYS A 346 12.23 -11.24 -13.37
CA LYS A 346 13.26 -11.34 -12.33
C LYS A 346 14.65 -11.00 -12.84
N SER A 347 14.95 -11.29 -14.12
CA SER A 347 16.21 -10.94 -14.76
C SER A 347 16.47 -9.43 -14.92
N ARG A 348 15.42 -8.62 -14.84
CA ARG A 348 15.50 -7.15 -14.90
C ARG A 348 15.61 -6.47 -13.55
N LEU A 349 15.45 -7.21 -12.46
CA LEU A 349 15.56 -6.64 -11.11
C LEU A 349 17.02 -6.36 -10.73
N LYS A 350 17.22 -5.25 -10.02
CA LYS A 350 18.49 -4.95 -9.35
C LYS A 350 18.67 -5.85 -8.13
N SER A 351 19.91 -6.09 -7.72
CA SER A 351 20.26 -6.99 -6.61
C SER A 351 19.81 -6.48 -5.23
N ASN A 352 19.53 -5.19 -5.10
CA ASN A 352 19.06 -4.57 -3.85
C ASN A 352 17.53 -4.55 -3.71
N VAL A 353 16.80 -5.11 -4.67
CA VAL A 353 15.33 -5.24 -4.63
C VAL A 353 14.95 -6.50 -3.86
N THR A 354 14.02 -6.35 -2.93
CA THR A 354 13.42 -7.47 -2.20
C THR A 354 12.17 -7.93 -2.93
N ILE A 355 12.12 -9.19 -3.33
CA ILE A 355 10.91 -9.81 -3.88
C ILE A 355 10.02 -10.22 -2.71
N LEU A 356 8.82 -9.68 -2.66
CA LEU A 356 7.81 -9.97 -1.63
C LEU A 356 6.88 -11.11 -2.05
N ALA A 357 6.59 -11.19 -3.35
CA ALA A 357 5.77 -12.26 -3.93
C ALA A 357 6.19 -12.55 -5.36
N GLU A 358 6.04 -13.80 -5.77
CA GLU A 358 6.48 -14.26 -7.10
C GLU A 358 5.62 -15.40 -7.64
N ASN A 359 5.64 -15.54 -8.98
CA ASN A 359 5.32 -16.77 -9.66
C ASN A 359 6.61 -17.37 -10.21
N ASP A 360 7.23 -18.24 -9.44
CA ASP A 360 8.57 -18.79 -9.77
C ASP A 360 8.55 -19.67 -11.02
N ALA A 361 7.44 -20.36 -11.28
CA ALA A 361 7.27 -21.21 -12.47
C ALA A 361 7.44 -20.42 -13.79
N PHE A 362 7.16 -19.12 -13.78
CA PHE A 362 7.31 -18.23 -14.94
C PHE A 362 8.48 -17.24 -14.82
N GLY A 363 9.28 -17.32 -13.75
CA GLY A 363 10.37 -16.37 -13.50
C GLY A 363 9.91 -14.93 -13.26
N GLU A 364 8.70 -14.74 -12.75
CA GLU A 364 8.03 -13.46 -12.55
C GLU A 364 7.99 -13.06 -11.08
N ALA A 365 8.39 -11.82 -10.77
CA ALA A 365 8.07 -11.18 -9.51
C ALA A 365 6.75 -10.40 -9.65
N ARG A 366 5.86 -10.53 -8.66
CA ARG A 366 4.54 -9.88 -8.68
C ARG A 366 4.47 -8.70 -7.71
N TYR A 367 5.26 -8.75 -6.65
CA TYR A 367 5.30 -7.73 -5.62
C TYR A 367 6.74 -7.57 -5.15
N ILE A 368 7.24 -6.35 -5.20
CA ILE A 368 8.64 -6.02 -4.91
C ILE A 368 8.74 -4.77 -4.03
N HIS A 369 9.87 -4.64 -3.35
CA HIS A 369 10.12 -3.57 -2.39
C HIS A 369 11.59 -3.15 -2.41
N GLY A 370 11.83 -1.86 -2.12
CA GLY A 370 13.17 -1.32 -1.92
C GLY A 370 13.20 -0.07 -1.06
N LYS A 371 14.40 0.30 -0.63
CA LYS A 371 14.67 1.53 0.12
C LYS A 371 15.19 2.61 -0.83
N PHE A 372 14.87 3.86 -0.52
CA PHE A 372 15.43 5.02 -1.22
C PHE A 372 15.62 6.17 -0.23
N GLY A 373 16.86 6.53 0.07
CA GLY A 373 17.16 7.50 1.12
C GLY A 373 16.66 7.04 2.48
N LEU A 374 15.85 7.89 3.15
CA LEU A 374 15.22 7.57 4.43
C LEU A 374 13.85 6.89 4.28
N GLY A 375 13.29 6.87 3.07
CA GLY A 375 12.00 6.29 2.75
C GLY A 375 12.10 4.98 1.98
N MET A 376 10.97 4.62 1.39
CA MET A 376 10.79 3.31 0.78
C MET A 376 9.81 3.37 -0.38
N TRP A 377 9.87 2.36 -1.22
CA TRP A 377 8.88 2.10 -2.25
C TRP A 377 8.49 0.63 -2.26
N SER A 378 7.30 0.34 -2.73
CA SER A 378 6.84 -1.01 -3.06
C SER A 378 5.98 -0.98 -4.30
N TRP A 379 6.18 -1.96 -5.18
CA TRP A 379 5.51 -2.06 -6.47
C TRP A 379 4.80 -3.38 -6.61
N TYR A 380 3.55 -3.32 -7.06
CA TYR A 380 2.67 -4.46 -7.18
C TYR A 380 2.19 -4.57 -8.64
N GLY A 381 2.53 -5.67 -9.31
CA GLY A 381 2.15 -5.91 -10.70
C GLY A 381 0.67 -6.24 -10.83
N GLY A 382 0.05 -5.74 -11.89
CA GLY A 382 -1.38 -5.89 -12.16
C GLY A 382 -2.21 -4.66 -11.81
N HIS A 383 -3.49 -4.66 -12.20
CA HIS A 383 -4.38 -3.51 -12.07
C HIS A 383 -5.37 -3.68 -10.92
N ASP A 384 -6.22 -4.70 -10.93
CA ASP A 384 -7.24 -4.96 -9.92
C ASP A 384 -7.20 -6.43 -9.47
N PRO A 385 -6.97 -6.68 -8.16
CA PRO A 385 -6.88 -8.04 -7.62
C PRO A 385 -8.12 -8.94 -7.82
N GLU A 386 -9.30 -8.37 -8.03
CA GLU A 386 -10.54 -9.13 -8.20
C GLU A 386 -11.11 -9.04 -9.62
N ASP A 387 -10.48 -8.25 -10.50
CA ASP A 387 -10.76 -8.23 -11.94
C ASP A 387 -9.54 -8.74 -12.73
N TYR A 388 -9.61 -10.00 -13.18
CA TYR A 388 -8.44 -10.66 -13.78
C TYR A 388 -7.89 -9.93 -15.01
N ARG A 389 -8.77 -9.46 -15.89
CA ARG A 389 -8.41 -8.70 -17.10
C ARG A 389 -9.24 -7.43 -17.17
N HIS A 390 -8.76 -6.42 -16.53
CA HIS A 390 -9.40 -5.12 -16.57
C HIS A 390 -9.26 -4.48 -17.96
N TYR A 391 -10.40 -4.13 -18.55
CA TYR A 391 -10.46 -3.40 -19.83
C TYR A 391 -11.02 -2.00 -19.64
N VAL A 392 -10.62 -1.10 -20.55
CA VAL A 392 -11.17 0.27 -20.57
C VAL A 392 -12.70 0.21 -20.74
N GLY A 393 -13.42 0.70 -19.73
CA GLY A 393 -14.88 0.74 -19.70
C GLY A 393 -15.54 -0.45 -19.01
N ASP A 394 -14.79 -1.33 -18.38
CA ASP A 394 -15.35 -2.39 -17.55
C ASP A 394 -16.09 -1.82 -16.33
N PRO A 395 -17.08 -2.54 -15.79
CA PRO A 395 -17.72 -2.16 -14.54
C PRO A 395 -16.72 -2.12 -13.38
N VAL A 396 -16.95 -1.17 -12.48
CA VAL A 396 -16.14 -1.03 -11.26
C VAL A 396 -16.30 -2.27 -10.36
N THR A 397 -15.20 -2.77 -9.81
CA THR A 397 -15.21 -3.88 -8.86
C THR A 397 -16.00 -3.55 -7.59
N GLU A 398 -16.96 -4.37 -7.23
CA GLU A 398 -17.78 -4.22 -6.02
C GLU A 398 -17.13 -4.94 -4.83
N LEU A 399 -16.31 -4.25 -4.04
CA LEU A 399 -15.55 -4.84 -2.93
C LEU A 399 -16.40 -5.45 -1.81
N LYS A 400 -17.67 -5.08 -1.70
CA LYS A 400 -18.61 -5.76 -0.78
C LYS A 400 -18.77 -7.27 -1.07
N ASN A 401 -18.46 -7.70 -2.32
CA ASN A 401 -18.46 -9.10 -2.71
C ASN A 401 -17.11 -9.80 -2.44
N HIS A 402 -16.08 -9.02 -2.05
CA HIS A 402 -14.69 -9.46 -1.84
C HIS A 402 -14.09 -8.96 -0.52
N PRO A 403 -14.82 -9.00 0.63
CA PRO A 403 -14.38 -8.41 1.90
C PRO A 403 -13.08 -9.02 2.44
N ASN A 404 -12.76 -10.23 1.97
CA ASN A 404 -11.59 -11.00 2.39
C ASN A 404 -10.55 -11.16 1.27
N SER A 405 -10.56 -10.27 0.25
CA SER A 405 -9.60 -10.34 -0.86
C SER A 405 -8.14 -10.25 -0.37
N PRO A 406 -7.33 -11.29 -0.62
CA PRO A 406 -5.91 -11.26 -0.26
C PRO A 406 -5.14 -10.18 -1.03
N GLY A 407 -5.47 -9.99 -2.31
CA GLY A 407 -4.81 -9.01 -3.16
C GLY A 407 -5.03 -7.58 -2.70
N TYR A 408 -6.26 -7.22 -2.37
CA TYR A 408 -6.58 -5.90 -1.80
C TYR A 408 -6.00 -5.70 -0.39
N ARG A 409 -5.92 -6.78 0.38
CA ARG A 409 -5.28 -6.73 1.68
C ARG A 409 -3.80 -6.34 1.61
N LEU A 410 -3.06 -6.82 0.60
CA LEU A 410 -1.67 -6.41 0.38
C LEU A 410 -1.53 -4.90 0.12
N ILE A 411 -2.50 -4.30 -0.57
CA ILE A 411 -2.57 -2.84 -0.74
C ILE A 411 -2.69 -2.14 0.61
N LEU A 412 -3.61 -2.60 1.46
CA LEU A 412 -3.85 -1.99 2.78
C LEU A 412 -2.69 -2.17 3.77
N ASN A 413 -1.89 -3.24 3.63
CA ASN A 413 -0.62 -3.34 4.36
C ASN A 413 0.29 -2.14 4.09
N ASN A 414 0.41 -1.72 2.81
CA ASN A 414 1.20 -0.57 2.42
C ASN A 414 0.66 0.73 2.99
N VAL A 415 -0.66 0.91 2.96
CA VAL A 415 -1.32 2.11 3.51
C VAL A 415 -1.08 2.24 5.02
N LEU A 416 -1.15 1.13 5.75
CA LEU A 416 -0.97 1.13 7.20
C LEU A 416 0.50 1.16 7.64
N PHE A 417 1.43 0.70 6.77
CA PHE A 417 2.85 0.59 7.07
C PHE A 417 3.47 1.87 7.69
N PRO A 418 3.19 3.10 7.21
CA PRO A 418 3.77 4.31 7.80
C PRO A 418 3.30 4.61 9.22
N ALA A 419 2.22 3.97 9.69
CA ALA A 419 1.75 4.10 11.08
C ALA A 419 2.65 3.36 12.07
N ALA A 420 3.45 2.41 11.58
CA ALA A 420 4.29 1.55 12.40
C ALA A 420 5.50 2.29 12.97
N GLU A 421 5.80 2.06 14.24
CA GLU A 421 7.05 2.47 14.85
C GLU A 421 8.24 1.96 14.03
N LYS A 422 9.22 2.83 13.77
CA LYS A 422 10.44 2.42 13.06
C LYS A 422 11.19 1.38 13.90
N LYS A 423 11.22 0.15 13.42
CA LYS A 423 12.08 -0.90 13.99
C LYS A 423 13.39 -0.94 13.24
N GLU A 424 14.49 -0.85 13.98
CA GLU A 424 15.81 -1.11 13.43
C GLU A 424 15.91 -2.60 13.02
N GLN A 425 16.52 -2.84 11.88
CA GLN A 425 16.83 -4.21 11.46
C GLN A 425 17.83 -4.77 12.46
N LYS A 426 17.48 -5.85 13.13
CA LYS A 426 18.40 -6.54 14.05
C LYS A 426 19.43 -7.27 13.19
N THR A 427 20.66 -6.78 13.20
CA THR A 427 21.82 -7.42 12.58
C THR A 427 22.37 -8.53 13.46
#